data_afdaa902da28cea7221e2359e0587809
#
_entry.id   afdaa902da28cea7221e2359e0587809
#
_cell.length_a   1.000
_cell.length_b   1.000
_cell.length_c   1.000
_cell.angle_alpha   90.00
_cell.angle_beta   90.00
_cell.angle_gamma   90.00
#
_symmetry.space_group_name_H-M   'P 1'
#
loop_
_entity.id
_entity.type
_entity.pdbx_description
1 polymer ?
#
loop_
_entity_poly.entity_id
_entity_poly.type
_entity_poly.pdbx_seq_one_letter_code
_entity_poly.pdbx_strand_id
1 'polypeptide(L)'
;MKFYRKQPIEAEQFDGSSDLFMKYDMIDIGTMCEERHSPEIYMSGINKKVSVGDWIITDNFNHHTLMTDKEFKQQYAELPVIPKYVAECIINGHAVNDLVPIGGEIYRSMIQAVVYGYKEGDAGDWIVNHSDLFARAWLDGYVVEENMTDIEYAKAIREKATVAT
;
A
#
# COMPACT_ATOMS: atom_id res chain seq x y z
N MET A 1 -11.79 -1.29 25.63
CA MET A 1 -11.10 -0.30 24.81
C MET A 1 -10.70 -0.97 23.51
N LYS A 2 -10.87 -0.31 22.35
CA LYS A 2 -10.50 -0.89 21.05
C LYS A 2 -9.36 -0.06 20.46
N PHE A 3 -8.38 -0.73 19.84
CA PHE A 3 -7.22 -0.11 19.23
C PHE A 3 -7.12 -0.56 17.77
N TYR A 4 -6.50 0.25 16.92
CA TYR A 4 -6.12 -0.08 15.56
C TYR A 4 -4.62 0.14 15.36
N ARG A 5 -4.03 -0.56 14.41
CA ARG A 5 -2.61 -0.42 14.09
C ARG A 5 -2.40 0.85 13.25
N LYS A 6 -1.49 1.72 13.68
CA LYS A 6 -1.23 3.01 13.00
C LYS A 6 -0.23 2.94 11.86
N GLN A 7 0.53 1.84 11.75
CA GLN A 7 1.60 1.73 10.77
C GLN A 7 1.25 0.66 9.73
N PRO A 8 1.59 0.90 8.46
CA PRO A 8 1.55 -0.12 7.44
C PRO A 8 2.37 -1.34 7.85
N ILE A 9 2.04 -2.48 7.33
CA ILE A 9 2.78 -3.73 7.49
C ILE A 9 3.34 -4.16 6.13
N GLU A 10 4.44 -4.89 6.15
CA GLU A 10 4.90 -5.61 4.97
C GLU A 10 4.29 -7.00 4.96
N ALA A 11 3.71 -7.39 3.84
CA ALA A 11 3.14 -8.70 3.66
C ALA A 11 3.45 -9.23 2.27
N GLU A 12 3.84 -10.49 2.18
CA GLU A 12 4.12 -11.17 0.92
C GLU A 12 3.34 -12.46 0.84
N GLN A 13 2.71 -12.69 -0.30
CA GLN A 13 1.99 -13.94 -0.54
C GLN A 13 2.97 -15.01 -1.03
N PHE A 14 2.99 -16.16 -0.36
CA PHE A 14 3.84 -17.27 -0.75
C PHE A 14 3.33 -17.89 -2.06
N ASP A 15 4.13 -17.79 -3.10
CA ASP A 15 3.83 -18.27 -4.45
C ASP A 15 4.46 -19.64 -4.77
N GLY A 16 5.25 -20.18 -3.82
CA GLY A 16 6.03 -21.40 -4.01
C GLY A 16 7.39 -21.18 -4.66
N SER A 17 7.82 -19.92 -4.87
CA SER A 17 9.11 -19.61 -5.48
C SER A 17 10.28 -19.92 -4.56
N SER A 18 11.43 -20.24 -5.18
CA SER A 18 12.69 -20.42 -4.47
C SER A 18 13.17 -19.15 -3.79
N ASP A 19 12.81 -17.98 -4.32
CA ASP A 19 13.24 -16.69 -3.81
C ASP A 19 12.61 -16.41 -2.44
N LEU A 20 11.29 -16.62 -2.29
CA LEU A 20 10.61 -16.49 -1.00
C LEU A 20 11.05 -17.59 -0.03
N PHE A 21 11.28 -18.81 -0.53
CA PHE A 21 11.79 -19.91 0.29
C PHE A 21 13.15 -19.54 0.93
N MET A 22 14.07 -18.98 0.14
CA MET A 22 15.38 -18.52 0.62
C MET A 22 15.28 -17.28 1.50
N LYS A 23 14.42 -16.31 1.15
CA LYS A 23 14.23 -15.07 1.91
C LYS A 23 13.79 -15.31 3.35
N TYR A 24 12.94 -16.31 3.56
CA TYR A 24 12.37 -16.64 4.87
C TYR A 24 13.02 -17.85 5.55
N ASP A 25 14.18 -18.30 5.09
CA ASP A 25 14.90 -19.46 5.64
C ASP A 25 14.00 -20.68 5.85
N MET A 26 13.14 -20.97 4.87
CA MET A 26 12.18 -22.09 4.97
C MET A 26 12.90 -23.44 4.87
N ILE A 27 12.33 -24.44 5.52
CA ILE A 27 12.77 -25.83 5.45
C ILE A 27 11.72 -26.63 4.68
N ASP A 28 12.14 -27.45 3.74
CA ASP A 28 11.24 -28.40 3.06
C ASP A 28 11.41 -29.80 3.64
N ILE A 29 10.48 -30.18 4.51
CA ILE A 29 10.49 -31.50 5.16
C ILE A 29 10.08 -32.61 4.17
N GLY A 30 9.30 -32.30 3.15
CA GLY A 30 8.85 -33.26 2.13
C GLY A 30 9.99 -33.88 1.34
N THR A 31 11.08 -33.15 1.09
CA THR A 31 12.24 -33.68 0.36
C THR A 31 13.02 -34.74 1.13
N MET A 32 12.91 -34.79 2.46
CA MET A 32 13.56 -35.78 3.31
C MET A 32 12.81 -37.11 3.36
N CYS A 33 11.53 -37.14 2.96
CA CYS A 33 10.66 -38.33 3.14
C CYS A 33 10.03 -38.86 1.83
N GLU A 34 10.53 -38.44 0.66
CA GLU A 34 9.96 -38.73 -0.69
C GLU A 34 8.48 -38.32 -0.85
N GLU A 35 7.96 -37.49 0.05
CA GLU A 35 6.62 -36.95 -0.02
C GLU A 35 6.59 -35.59 -0.73
N ARG A 36 5.38 -35.09 -1.00
CA ARG A 36 5.16 -33.80 -1.65
C ARG A 36 5.86 -32.68 -0.89
N HIS A 37 6.39 -31.67 -1.61
CA HIS A 37 6.96 -30.46 -1.01
C HIS A 37 6.09 -29.92 0.11
N SER A 38 6.67 -29.76 1.30
CA SER A 38 6.01 -29.29 2.50
C SER A 38 6.88 -28.23 3.16
N PRO A 39 6.90 -26.99 2.61
CA PRO A 39 7.68 -25.91 3.17
C PRO A 39 7.17 -25.53 4.56
N GLU A 40 8.10 -25.33 5.47
CA GLU A 40 7.84 -24.85 6.82
C GLU A 40 8.71 -23.64 7.12
N ILE A 41 8.14 -22.68 7.84
CA ILE A 41 8.83 -21.50 8.33
C ILE A 41 8.95 -21.56 9.85
N TYR A 42 10.12 -21.19 10.38
CA TYR A 42 10.32 -21.11 11.82
C TYR A 42 9.76 -19.81 12.38
N MET A 43 8.76 -19.90 13.27
CA MET A 43 8.11 -18.74 13.88
C MET A 43 7.89 -18.97 15.37
N SER A 44 8.36 -18.03 16.20
CA SER A 44 8.10 -18.04 17.66
C SER A 44 8.40 -19.38 18.34
N GLY A 45 9.48 -20.04 17.93
CA GLY A 45 9.93 -21.31 18.56
C GLY A 45 9.36 -22.59 17.98
N ILE A 46 8.51 -22.50 16.94
CA ILE A 46 7.92 -23.66 16.25
C ILE A 46 7.99 -23.53 14.74
N ASN A 47 8.07 -24.67 14.06
CA ASN A 47 7.90 -24.71 12.61
C ASN A 47 6.41 -24.69 12.27
N LYS A 48 6.04 -23.85 11.30
CA LYS A 48 4.69 -23.77 10.76
C LYS A 48 4.73 -24.09 9.27
N LYS A 49 3.84 -24.98 8.85
CA LYS A 49 3.67 -25.32 7.44
C LYS A 49 3.13 -24.10 6.69
N VAL A 50 3.71 -23.84 5.51
CA VAL A 50 3.32 -22.79 4.58
C VAL A 50 2.72 -23.43 3.34
N SER A 51 1.59 -22.93 2.89
CA SER A 51 0.95 -23.34 1.65
C SER A 51 1.00 -22.21 0.62
N VAL A 52 1.06 -22.57 -0.66
CA VAL A 52 0.96 -21.57 -1.72
C VAL A 52 -0.36 -20.81 -1.57
N GLY A 53 -0.26 -19.48 -1.54
CA GLY A 53 -1.39 -18.58 -1.28
C GLY A 53 -1.48 -18.06 0.16
N ASP A 54 -0.72 -18.61 1.11
CA ASP A 54 -0.62 -18.05 2.46
C ASP A 54 0.19 -16.75 2.46
N TRP A 55 -0.11 -15.88 3.41
CA TRP A 55 0.54 -14.59 3.59
C TRP A 55 1.53 -14.62 4.74
N ILE A 56 2.74 -14.14 4.48
CA ILE A 56 3.79 -13.92 5.47
C ILE A 56 3.83 -12.44 5.78
N ILE A 57 3.49 -12.09 7.01
CA ILE A 57 3.42 -10.71 7.47
C ILE A 57 4.65 -10.44 8.33
N THR A 58 5.41 -9.40 7.98
CA THR A 58 6.60 -8.99 8.73
C THR A 58 6.31 -7.71 9.49
N ASP A 59 6.55 -7.70 10.79
CA ASP A 59 6.42 -6.50 11.60
C ASP A 59 7.75 -5.70 11.64
N ASN A 60 7.70 -4.52 12.24
CA ASN A 60 8.87 -3.62 12.33
C ASN A 60 10.02 -4.19 13.19
N PHE A 61 9.81 -5.30 13.88
CA PHE A 61 10.83 -6.00 14.66
C PHE A 61 11.34 -7.26 13.96
N ASN A 62 10.99 -7.41 12.69
CA ASN A 62 11.31 -8.59 11.88
C ASN A 62 10.70 -9.90 12.40
N HIS A 63 9.57 -9.82 13.11
CA HIS A 63 8.82 -10.99 13.46
C HIS A 63 7.84 -11.34 12.32
N HIS A 64 7.78 -12.63 12.01
CA HIS A 64 6.90 -13.12 10.95
C HIS A 64 5.62 -13.72 11.55
N THR A 65 4.50 -13.48 10.88
CA THR A 65 3.20 -14.09 11.19
C THR A 65 2.61 -14.67 9.92
N LEU A 66 2.13 -15.90 9.99
CA LEU A 66 1.51 -16.59 8.86
C LEU A 66 -0.01 -16.49 8.96
N MET A 67 -0.65 -16.15 7.85
CA MET A 67 -2.10 -16.10 7.71
C MET A 67 -2.54 -16.74 6.39
N THR A 68 -3.70 -17.38 6.39
CA THR A 68 -4.33 -17.81 5.14
C THR A 68 -4.81 -16.60 4.33
N ASP A 69 -4.95 -16.74 3.02
CA ASP A 69 -5.44 -15.67 2.15
C ASP A 69 -6.80 -15.11 2.60
N LYS A 70 -7.68 -15.99 3.08
CA LYS A 70 -8.99 -15.59 3.60
C LYS A 70 -8.89 -14.73 4.86
N GLU A 71 -8.05 -15.12 5.81
CA GLU A 71 -7.85 -14.37 7.05
C GLU A 71 -7.17 -13.03 6.78
N PHE A 72 -6.19 -13.01 5.87
CA PHE A 72 -5.49 -11.81 5.48
C PHE A 72 -6.45 -10.77 4.87
N LYS A 73 -7.23 -11.16 3.86
CA LYS A 73 -8.21 -10.26 3.20
C LYS A 73 -9.34 -9.78 4.13
N GLN A 74 -9.60 -10.48 5.23
CA GLN A 74 -10.57 -10.01 6.25
C GLN A 74 -9.98 -8.95 7.19
N GLN A 75 -8.66 -8.95 7.40
CA GLN A 75 -8.01 -8.10 8.39
C GLN A 75 -7.25 -6.93 7.79
N TYR A 76 -6.80 -7.07 6.55
CA TYR A 76 -5.95 -6.09 5.88
C TYR A 76 -6.56 -5.63 4.56
N ALA A 77 -6.30 -4.39 4.22
CA ALA A 77 -6.63 -3.81 2.93
C ALA A 77 -5.35 -3.23 2.33
N GLU A 78 -5.22 -3.34 1.03
CA GLU A 78 -4.11 -2.75 0.29
C GLU A 78 -4.14 -1.22 0.43
N LEU A 79 -2.95 -0.62 0.60
CA LEU A 79 -2.83 0.83 0.61
C LEU A 79 -3.16 1.40 -0.78
N PRO A 80 -3.84 2.55 -0.83
CA PRO A 80 -4.08 3.21 -2.11
C PRO A 80 -2.77 3.60 -2.79
N VAL A 81 -2.68 3.34 -4.08
CA VAL A 81 -1.59 3.84 -4.92
C VAL A 81 -2.00 5.20 -5.45
N ILE A 82 -1.19 6.23 -5.23
CA ILE A 82 -1.48 7.60 -5.63
C ILE A 82 -0.33 8.21 -6.42
N PRO A 83 -0.61 9.16 -7.33
CA PRO A 83 0.41 9.90 -8.05
C PRO A 83 1.28 10.75 -7.12
N LYS A 84 2.54 10.96 -7.49
CA LYS A 84 3.52 11.72 -6.70
C LYS A 84 3.02 13.14 -6.35
N TYR A 85 2.42 13.84 -7.30
CA TYR A 85 1.92 15.21 -7.07
C TYR A 85 0.75 15.26 -6.07
N VAL A 86 -0.02 14.18 -5.93
CA VAL A 86 -1.06 14.05 -4.90
C VAL A 86 -0.41 13.75 -3.54
N ALA A 87 0.63 12.90 -3.52
CA ALA A 87 1.40 12.64 -2.31
C ALA A 87 2.03 13.91 -1.74
N GLU A 88 2.57 14.78 -2.59
CA GLU A 88 3.10 16.10 -2.19
C GLU A 88 2.03 16.99 -1.55
N CYS A 89 0.78 16.95 -2.04
CA CYS A 89 -0.33 17.67 -1.41
C CYS A 89 -0.63 17.13 0.00
N ILE A 90 -0.58 15.81 0.19
CA ILE A 90 -0.79 15.18 1.51
C ILE A 90 0.34 15.57 2.47
N ILE A 91 1.60 15.48 2.04
CA ILE A 91 2.78 15.85 2.85
C ILE A 91 2.69 17.32 3.30
N ASN A 92 2.38 18.22 2.38
CA ASN A 92 2.25 19.65 2.67
C ASN A 92 1.09 19.92 3.62
N GLY A 93 -0.05 19.24 3.45
CA GLY A 93 -1.19 19.35 4.35
C GLY A 93 -0.87 18.88 5.77
N HIS A 94 -0.21 17.75 5.92
CA HIS A 94 0.22 17.27 7.25
C HIS A 94 1.23 18.23 7.90
N ALA A 95 2.20 18.77 7.17
CA ALA A 95 3.18 19.72 7.69
C ALA A 95 2.52 21.01 8.22
N VAL A 96 1.48 21.51 7.56
CA VAL A 96 0.71 22.68 8.02
C VAL A 96 -0.09 22.33 9.29
N ASN A 97 -0.67 21.14 9.35
CA ASN A 97 -1.44 20.70 10.52
C ASN A 97 -0.58 20.51 11.79
N ASP A 98 0.69 20.10 11.63
CA ASP A 98 1.66 20.00 12.70
C ASP A 98 2.06 21.37 13.27
N LEU A 99 2.11 22.40 12.42
CA LEU A 99 2.45 23.78 12.82
C LEU A 99 1.25 24.50 13.45
N VAL A 100 0.06 24.27 12.94
CA VAL A 100 -1.18 24.93 13.39
C VAL A 100 -2.29 23.87 13.42
N PRO A 101 -2.53 23.22 14.57
CA PRO A 101 -3.52 22.15 14.70
C PRO A 101 -4.96 22.71 14.66
N ILE A 102 -5.37 23.14 13.47
CA ILE A 102 -6.73 23.67 13.23
C ILE A 102 -7.71 22.51 13.01
N GLY A 103 -7.21 21.31 12.67
CA GLY A 103 -8.03 20.17 12.25
C GLY A 103 -8.70 20.39 10.89
N GLY A 104 -8.99 19.32 10.20
CA GLY A 104 -9.77 19.40 8.94
C GLY A 104 -8.98 19.70 7.67
N GLU A 105 -7.65 19.51 7.66
CA GLU A 105 -6.82 19.73 6.46
C GLU A 105 -7.21 18.84 5.29
N ILE A 106 -7.62 17.61 5.55
CA ILE A 106 -8.18 16.74 4.52
C ILE A 106 -9.41 17.37 3.87
N TYR A 107 -10.33 17.89 4.70
CA TYR A 107 -11.54 18.56 4.24
C TYR A 107 -11.23 19.85 3.48
N ARG A 108 -10.27 20.62 3.97
CA ARG A 108 -9.79 21.83 3.30
C ARG A 108 -9.22 21.52 1.91
N SER A 109 -8.36 20.50 1.78
CA SER A 109 -7.78 20.09 0.50
C SER A 109 -8.85 19.68 -0.50
N MET A 110 -9.85 18.91 -0.04
CA MET A 110 -10.98 18.50 -0.88
C MET A 110 -11.86 19.68 -1.29
N ILE A 111 -12.25 20.54 -0.34
CA ILE A 111 -13.08 21.73 -0.63
C ILE A 111 -12.32 22.71 -1.51
N GLN A 112 -11.05 22.92 -1.29
CA GLN A 112 -10.25 23.83 -2.10
C GLN A 112 -10.26 23.39 -3.56
N ALA A 113 -10.13 22.12 -3.85
CA ALA A 113 -10.23 21.60 -5.21
C ALA A 113 -11.63 21.84 -5.82
N VAL A 114 -12.70 21.65 -5.06
CA VAL A 114 -14.08 21.82 -5.55
C VAL A 114 -14.48 23.30 -5.71
N VAL A 115 -14.16 24.16 -4.74
CA VAL A 115 -14.66 25.54 -4.67
C VAL A 115 -13.83 26.52 -5.53
N TYR A 116 -12.51 26.37 -5.53
CA TYR A 116 -11.63 27.27 -6.28
C TYR A 116 -11.34 26.80 -7.70
N GLY A 117 -11.84 25.64 -8.05
CA GLY A 117 -11.61 25.00 -9.34
C GLY A 117 -10.25 24.33 -9.41
N TYR A 118 -10.11 23.52 -10.42
CA TYR A 118 -8.91 22.75 -10.73
C TYR A 118 -8.69 22.79 -12.25
N LYS A 119 -7.47 22.51 -12.65
CA LYS A 119 -7.14 22.28 -14.06
C LYS A 119 -7.12 20.79 -14.33
N GLU A 120 -7.61 20.42 -15.49
CA GLU A 120 -7.55 19.03 -15.94
C GLU A 120 -6.14 18.48 -15.81
N GLY A 121 -6.02 17.36 -15.10
CA GLY A 121 -4.76 16.65 -14.85
C GLY A 121 -3.91 17.18 -13.69
N ASP A 122 -4.36 18.16 -12.92
CA ASP A 122 -3.68 18.59 -11.69
C ASP A 122 -4.13 17.78 -10.46
N ALA A 123 -3.53 18.07 -9.31
CA ALA A 123 -3.88 17.38 -8.06
C ALA A 123 -5.34 17.60 -7.65
N GLY A 124 -5.90 18.78 -7.94
CA GLY A 124 -7.30 19.08 -7.65
C GLY A 124 -8.25 18.21 -8.47
N ASP A 125 -7.96 18.03 -9.76
CA ASP A 125 -8.72 17.15 -10.65
C ASP A 125 -8.69 15.69 -10.15
N TRP A 126 -7.53 15.20 -9.78
CA TRP A 126 -7.40 13.87 -9.24
C TRP A 126 -8.18 13.70 -7.93
N ILE A 127 -8.06 14.66 -7.00
CA ILE A 127 -8.75 14.64 -5.70
C ILE A 127 -10.27 14.62 -5.88
N VAL A 128 -10.81 15.40 -6.80
CA VAL A 128 -12.26 15.43 -7.06
C VAL A 128 -12.76 14.11 -7.62
N ASN A 129 -12.02 13.52 -8.55
CA ASN A 129 -12.41 12.28 -9.20
C ASN A 129 -12.12 11.01 -8.36
N HIS A 130 -11.25 11.10 -7.34
CA HIS A 130 -10.82 9.97 -6.50
C HIS A 130 -10.86 10.35 -5.01
N SER A 131 -11.91 11.04 -4.58
CA SER A 131 -12.02 11.58 -3.23
C SER A 131 -11.98 10.54 -2.12
N ASP A 132 -12.50 9.35 -2.36
CA ASP A 132 -12.45 8.20 -1.47
C ASP A 132 -11.01 7.66 -1.31
N LEU A 133 -10.28 7.52 -2.42
CA LEU A 133 -8.87 7.11 -2.40
C LEU A 133 -7.99 8.17 -1.72
N PHE A 134 -8.25 9.46 -1.98
CA PHE A 134 -7.54 10.55 -1.32
C PHE A 134 -7.76 10.53 0.20
N ALA A 135 -9.00 10.34 0.65
CA ALA A 135 -9.32 10.26 2.06
C ALA A 135 -8.62 9.06 2.74
N ARG A 136 -8.62 7.90 2.09
CA ARG A 136 -7.90 6.72 2.58
C ARG A 136 -6.39 6.95 2.62
N ALA A 137 -5.82 7.51 1.56
CA ALA A 137 -4.40 7.83 1.50
C ALA A 137 -3.97 8.77 2.63
N TRP A 138 -4.81 9.76 2.94
CA TRP A 138 -4.57 10.71 4.02
C TRP A 138 -4.58 10.06 5.40
N LEU A 139 -5.53 9.14 5.65
CA LEU A 139 -5.78 8.56 6.98
C LEU A 139 -4.96 7.30 7.25
N ASP A 140 -4.83 6.44 6.25
CA ASP A 140 -4.29 5.09 6.39
C ASP A 140 -2.85 4.98 5.87
N GLY A 141 -2.40 5.97 5.08
CA GLY A 141 -1.15 5.92 4.33
C GLY A 141 -1.36 5.53 2.88
N TYR A 142 -0.29 5.57 2.09
CA TYR A 142 -0.33 5.35 0.65
C TYR A 142 0.99 4.81 0.11
N VAL A 143 0.93 4.29 -1.12
CA VAL A 143 2.08 3.97 -1.96
C VAL A 143 2.13 5.00 -3.08
N VAL A 144 3.31 5.52 -3.38
CA VAL A 144 3.51 6.43 -4.51
C VAL A 144 3.73 5.59 -5.77
N GLU A 145 3.06 5.93 -6.86
CA GLU A 145 3.25 5.30 -8.16
C GLU A 145 4.69 5.51 -8.64
N GLU A 146 5.48 4.43 -8.71
CA GLU A 146 6.94 4.53 -8.97
C GLU A 146 7.30 4.86 -10.43
N ASN A 147 6.37 4.81 -11.39
CA ASN A 147 6.67 4.67 -12.82
C ASN A 147 6.10 5.74 -13.76
N MET A 148 5.79 6.93 -13.28
CA MET A 148 5.68 8.05 -14.22
C MET A 148 6.75 9.08 -13.90
N THR A 149 7.81 9.10 -14.70
CA THR A 149 8.74 10.25 -14.68
C THR A 149 7.95 11.50 -15.02
N ASP A 150 8.36 12.65 -14.47
CA ASP A 150 7.72 13.96 -14.74
C ASP A 150 7.57 14.22 -16.24
N ILE A 151 8.43 13.61 -17.07
CA ILE A 151 8.41 13.66 -18.54
C ILE A 151 7.29 12.81 -19.13
N GLU A 152 7.06 11.61 -18.63
CA GLU A 152 6.00 10.71 -19.10
C GLU A 152 4.62 11.22 -18.68
N TYR A 153 4.51 11.80 -17.49
CA TYR A 153 3.32 12.49 -17.04
C TYR A 153 2.98 13.69 -17.92
N ALA A 154 3.95 14.56 -18.20
CA ALA A 154 3.77 15.70 -19.10
C ALA A 154 3.41 15.27 -20.54
N LYS A 155 3.90 14.11 -20.99
CA LYS A 155 3.59 13.52 -22.29
C LYS A 155 2.16 12.97 -22.32
N ALA A 156 1.75 12.26 -21.27
CA ALA A 156 0.39 11.71 -21.15
C ALA A 156 -0.69 12.80 -21.10
N ILE A 157 -0.42 13.92 -20.44
CA ILE A 157 -1.29 15.11 -20.45
C ILE A 157 -1.40 15.70 -21.85
N ARG A 158 -0.27 15.85 -22.58
CA ARG A 158 -0.27 16.38 -23.94
C ARG A 158 -1.02 15.50 -24.93
N GLU A 159 -0.87 14.18 -24.80
CA GLU A 159 -1.57 13.21 -25.67
C GLU A 159 -3.09 13.24 -25.43
N LYS A 160 -3.55 13.36 -24.18
CA LYS A 160 -4.99 13.52 -23.86
C LYS A 160 -5.56 14.84 -24.40
N ALA A 161 -4.82 15.92 -24.31
CA ALA A 161 -5.25 17.23 -24.84
C ALA A 161 -5.37 17.25 -26.37
N THR A 162 -4.62 16.39 -27.07
CA THR A 162 -4.66 16.31 -28.56
C THR A 162 -5.80 15.44 -29.07
N VAL A 163 -6.37 14.58 -28.26
CA VAL A 163 -7.49 13.68 -28.62
C VAL A 163 -8.86 14.35 -28.39
N ALA A 164 -8.91 15.46 -27.65
CA ALA A 164 -10.11 16.22 -27.33
C ALA A 164 -10.43 17.38 -28.32
N THR A 165 -9.70 17.49 -29.44
CA THR A 165 -9.91 18.45 -30.52
C THR A 165 -10.35 17.74 -31.78
#